data_fb4979c7cc3b68bde38991ed3366dc63
#
_entry.id   fb4979c7cc3b68bde38991ed3366dc63
#
_cell.length_a   1.000
_cell.length_b   1.000
_cell.length_c   1.000
_cell.angle_alpha   90.00
_cell.angle_beta   90.00
_cell.angle_gamma   90.00
#
_symmetry.space_group_name_H-M   'P 1'
#
loop_
_entity.id
_entity.type
_entity.pdbx_description
1 polymer ?
#
loop_
_entity_poly.entity_id
_entity_poly.type
_entity_poly.pdbx_seq_one_letter_code
_entity_poly.pdbx_strand_id
1 'polypeptide(L)'
;VLGPPPGASWKGKALAEPDAAKKMQAILALARHGSSADAASMFNSLMQVDYKKLSSKEKQDLLRTFEVLLARHGSNAEAIKPQLIAYLDPHYPANDNLLDRSLAILLVHLDAPTAVSKTLALLKNAKDDPNYQKTFTESSDLILRNPQYGLDIANMLANVPPAQATFYATVLGGADKGWTAAQRVEYFGWIKNALTAYKGGRSYVGFLDRARKMALASVDKVDFEKYDELSGGKLLTESGNDIIDSSVQPEGPGRRWTLEEAEPLVANLVGRDLVKGKAMYAATLCQ
;
A
#
# COMPACT_ATOMS: atom_id res chain seq x y z
N VAL A 1 16.00 23.55 -22.18
CA VAL A 1 16.14 22.08 -22.18
C VAL A 1 15.15 21.54 -23.21
N LEU A 2 15.65 21.13 -24.37
CA LEU A 2 14.84 20.44 -25.38
C LEU A 2 14.39 19.12 -24.78
N GLY A 3 13.07 18.91 -24.64
CA GLY A 3 12.49 17.62 -24.25
C GLY A 3 12.88 16.52 -25.26
N PRO A 4 12.78 15.24 -24.88
CA PRO A 4 13.03 14.16 -25.80
C PRO A 4 12.13 14.31 -27.02
N PRO A 5 12.58 13.92 -28.22
CA PRO A 5 11.79 13.99 -29.43
C PRO A 5 10.48 13.20 -29.26
N PRO A 6 9.42 13.52 -30.00
CA PRO A 6 8.15 12.81 -29.90
C PRO A 6 8.37 11.29 -29.93
N GLY A 7 7.73 10.55 -29.02
CA GLY A 7 7.92 9.12 -28.84
C GLY A 7 7.81 8.29 -30.13
N ALA A 8 7.08 8.80 -31.15
CA ALA A 8 6.95 8.16 -32.44
C ALA A 8 8.28 7.95 -33.20
N SER A 9 9.28 8.83 -33.02
CA SER A 9 10.53 8.75 -33.78
C SER A 9 11.52 7.69 -33.29
N TRP A 10 11.43 7.26 -32.03
CA TRP A 10 12.35 6.29 -31.40
C TRP A 10 11.66 5.04 -30.84
N LYS A 11 10.33 4.99 -30.91
CA LYS A 11 9.50 3.87 -30.43
C LYS A 11 10.01 2.51 -30.91
N GLY A 12 10.22 2.34 -32.23
CA GLY A 12 10.68 1.09 -32.78
C GLY A 12 12.01 0.61 -32.17
N LYS A 13 12.95 1.52 -31.96
CA LYS A 13 14.24 1.20 -31.32
C LYS A 13 14.06 0.82 -29.85
N ALA A 14 13.21 1.53 -29.12
CA ALA A 14 12.92 1.24 -27.71
C ALA A 14 12.30 -0.15 -27.51
N LEU A 15 11.32 -0.51 -28.36
CA LEU A 15 10.66 -1.82 -28.31
C LEU A 15 11.61 -2.96 -28.72
N ALA A 16 12.53 -2.71 -29.63
CA ALA A 16 13.50 -3.69 -30.15
C ALA A 16 14.82 -3.76 -29.35
N GLU A 17 15.00 -2.92 -28.34
CA GLU A 17 16.25 -2.91 -27.54
C GLU A 17 16.55 -4.30 -26.96
N PRO A 18 17.73 -4.90 -27.25
CA PRO A 18 18.05 -6.24 -26.77
C PRO A 18 18.52 -6.28 -25.31
N ASP A 19 19.14 -5.21 -24.81
CA ASP A 19 19.61 -5.11 -23.44
C ASP A 19 18.44 -4.87 -22.48
N ALA A 20 18.28 -5.73 -21.48
CA ALA A 20 17.13 -5.67 -20.58
C ALA A 20 17.05 -4.35 -19.81
N ALA A 21 18.16 -3.86 -19.28
CA ALA A 21 18.19 -2.64 -18.48
C ALA A 21 17.86 -1.41 -19.34
N LYS A 22 18.44 -1.32 -20.53
CA LYS A 22 18.14 -0.24 -21.48
C LYS A 22 16.71 -0.32 -22.00
N LYS A 23 16.20 -1.53 -22.26
CA LYS A 23 14.79 -1.76 -22.65
C LYS A 23 13.83 -1.22 -21.59
N MET A 24 14.03 -1.57 -20.32
CA MET A 24 13.19 -1.08 -19.24
C MET A 24 13.16 0.47 -19.16
N GLN A 25 14.34 1.11 -19.25
CA GLN A 25 14.43 2.57 -19.27
C GLN A 25 13.74 3.18 -20.48
N ALA A 26 13.94 2.60 -21.68
CA ALA A 26 13.31 3.08 -22.90
C ALA A 26 11.79 2.91 -22.86
N ILE A 27 11.29 1.80 -22.32
CA ILE A 27 9.85 1.56 -22.14
C ILE A 27 9.25 2.54 -21.11
N LEU A 28 9.93 2.84 -20.00
CA LEU A 28 9.49 3.85 -19.05
C LEU A 28 9.40 5.24 -19.69
N ALA A 29 10.35 5.59 -20.55
CA ALA A 29 10.30 6.83 -21.31
C ALA A 29 9.12 6.84 -22.31
N LEU A 30 8.87 5.72 -23.00
CA LEU A 30 7.69 5.55 -23.87
C LEU A 30 6.38 5.65 -23.06
N ALA A 31 6.30 5.02 -21.90
CA ALA A 31 5.12 5.10 -21.04
C ALA A 31 4.82 6.55 -20.61
N ARG A 32 5.84 7.39 -20.49
CA ARG A 32 5.70 8.80 -20.11
C ARG A 32 5.31 9.70 -21.28
N HIS A 33 5.86 9.47 -22.46
CA HIS A 33 5.78 10.38 -23.60
C HIS A 33 5.06 9.80 -24.82
N GLY A 34 4.79 8.49 -24.82
CA GLY A 34 4.12 7.78 -25.90
C GLY A 34 2.59 7.83 -25.81
N SER A 35 1.95 7.17 -26.78
CA SER A 35 0.51 7.02 -26.83
C SER A 35 0.05 5.82 -26.01
N SER A 36 -1.13 5.91 -25.41
CA SER A 36 -1.79 4.75 -24.76
C SER A 36 -2.12 3.61 -25.75
N ALA A 37 -2.24 3.92 -27.06
CA ALA A 37 -2.38 2.91 -28.10
C ALA A 37 -1.15 1.98 -28.21
N ASP A 38 0.00 2.39 -27.68
CA ASP A 38 1.23 1.60 -27.70
C ASP A 38 1.38 0.67 -26.50
N ALA A 39 0.44 0.69 -25.57
CA ALA A 39 0.49 -0.08 -24.32
C ALA A 39 0.77 -1.55 -24.55
N ALA A 40 -0.01 -2.22 -25.41
CA ALA A 40 0.18 -3.64 -25.70
C ALA A 40 1.58 -3.96 -26.25
N SER A 41 2.12 -3.09 -27.11
CA SER A 41 3.46 -3.26 -27.65
C SER A 41 4.55 -3.12 -26.59
N MET A 42 4.36 -2.19 -25.62
CA MET A 42 5.28 -2.02 -24.49
C MET A 42 5.27 -3.23 -23.55
N PHE A 43 4.10 -3.74 -23.18
CA PHE A 43 3.97 -4.96 -22.39
C PHE A 43 4.59 -6.16 -23.08
N ASN A 44 4.27 -6.37 -24.37
CA ASN A 44 4.83 -7.47 -25.16
C ASN A 44 6.36 -7.41 -25.24
N SER A 45 6.93 -6.22 -25.42
CA SER A 45 8.37 -6.04 -25.44
C SER A 45 9.05 -6.40 -24.10
N LEU A 46 8.44 -6.04 -22.98
CA LEU A 46 8.94 -6.40 -21.64
C LEU A 46 8.81 -7.90 -21.36
N MET A 47 7.73 -8.55 -21.79
CA MET A 47 7.55 -10.00 -21.61
C MET A 47 8.55 -10.85 -22.44
N GLN A 48 9.26 -10.27 -23.40
CA GLN A 48 10.37 -10.93 -24.09
C GLN A 48 11.64 -11.02 -23.26
N VAL A 49 11.72 -10.28 -22.14
CA VAL A 49 12.87 -10.33 -21.23
C VAL A 49 12.85 -11.68 -20.49
N ASP A 50 13.96 -12.41 -20.54
CA ASP A 50 14.10 -13.67 -19.79
C ASP A 50 14.30 -13.37 -18.29
N TYR A 51 13.20 -13.44 -17.54
CA TYR A 51 13.18 -13.15 -16.09
C TYR A 51 14.22 -13.94 -15.30
N LYS A 52 14.52 -15.19 -15.72
CA LYS A 52 15.44 -16.07 -15.00
C LYS A 52 16.88 -15.62 -15.10
N LYS A 53 17.24 -14.91 -16.17
CA LYS A 53 18.60 -14.40 -16.40
C LYS A 53 18.88 -13.08 -15.68
N LEU A 54 17.85 -12.43 -15.15
CA LEU A 54 18.01 -11.16 -14.47
C LEU A 54 18.57 -11.33 -13.05
N SER A 55 19.41 -10.39 -12.64
CA SER A 55 19.78 -10.19 -11.23
C SER A 55 18.57 -9.79 -10.41
N SER A 56 18.65 -9.90 -9.07
CA SER A 56 17.54 -9.50 -8.18
C SER A 56 17.14 -8.02 -8.39
N LYS A 57 18.13 -7.13 -8.58
CA LYS A 57 17.89 -5.72 -8.88
C LYS A 57 17.16 -5.53 -10.21
N GLU A 58 17.60 -6.17 -11.27
CA GLU A 58 16.94 -6.06 -12.58
C GLU A 58 15.52 -6.64 -12.57
N LYS A 59 15.27 -7.70 -11.80
CA LYS A 59 13.92 -8.21 -11.56
C LYS A 59 13.04 -7.16 -10.90
N GLN A 60 13.53 -6.48 -9.87
CA GLN A 60 12.80 -5.37 -9.22
C GLN A 60 12.51 -4.24 -10.22
N ASP A 61 13.50 -3.85 -11.02
CA ASP A 61 13.35 -2.81 -12.04
C ASP A 61 12.31 -3.21 -13.11
N LEU A 62 12.30 -4.49 -13.52
CA LEU A 62 11.30 -5.01 -14.46
C LEU A 62 9.90 -4.99 -13.87
N LEU A 63 9.71 -5.51 -12.66
CA LEU A 63 8.42 -5.52 -11.97
C LEU A 63 7.92 -4.08 -11.77
N ARG A 64 8.80 -3.17 -11.36
CA ARG A 64 8.47 -1.74 -11.24
C ARG A 64 8.07 -1.12 -12.57
N THR A 65 8.69 -1.53 -13.66
CA THR A 65 8.33 -1.06 -15.01
C THR A 65 6.91 -1.51 -15.39
N PHE A 66 6.54 -2.77 -15.08
CA PHE A 66 5.16 -3.24 -15.26
C PHE A 66 4.15 -2.48 -14.39
N GLU A 67 4.48 -2.20 -13.11
CA GLU A 67 3.61 -1.38 -12.24
C GLU A 67 3.35 0.00 -12.83
N VAL A 68 4.39 0.67 -13.33
CA VAL A 68 4.27 2.00 -13.96
C VAL A 68 3.42 1.94 -15.23
N LEU A 69 3.62 0.91 -16.06
CA LEU A 69 2.80 0.72 -17.28
C LEU A 69 1.33 0.49 -16.94
N LEU A 70 1.03 -0.37 -15.97
CA LEU A 70 -0.34 -0.62 -15.53
C LEU A 70 -0.98 0.63 -14.94
N ALA A 71 -0.26 1.37 -14.12
CA ALA A 71 -0.77 2.62 -13.53
C ALA A 71 -1.09 3.69 -14.59
N ARG A 72 -0.34 3.75 -15.70
CA ARG A 72 -0.53 4.76 -16.74
C ARG A 72 -1.44 4.31 -17.89
N HIS A 73 -1.41 3.06 -18.22
CA HIS A 73 -2.01 2.51 -19.45
C HIS A 73 -2.84 1.25 -19.19
N GLY A 74 -3.15 0.92 -17.93
CA GLY A 74 -3.85 -0.32 -17.56
C GLY A 74 -5.21 -0.50 -18.24
N SER A 75 -5.95 0.60 -18.47
CA SER A 75 -7.22 0.55 -19.21
C SER A 75 -7.10 0.00 -20.64
N ASN A 76 -5.91 0.06 -21.23
CA ASN A 76 -5.61 -0.45 -22.56
C ASN A 76 -4.86 -1.80 -22.53
N ALA A 77 -4.71 -2.40 -21.34
CA ALA A 77 -3.96 -3.64 -21.12
C ALA A 77 -4.86 -4.88 -20.97
N GLU A 78 -6.19 -4.74 -20.98
CA GLU A 78 -7.13 -5.86 -20.75
C GLU A 78 -6.88 -7.06 -21.69
N ALA A 79 -6.62 -6.80 -22.96
CA ALA A 79 -6.36 -7.87 -23.94
C ALA A 79 -5.04 -8.63 -23.66
N ILE A 80 -4.08 -8.03 -22.97
CA ILE A 80 -2.77 -8.62 -22.67
C ILE A 80 -2.67 -9.18 -21.26
N LYS A 81 -3.67 -8.95 -20.44
CA LYS A 81 -3.75 -9.39 -19.05
C LYS A 81 -3.46 -10.89 -18.86
N PRO A 82 -4.06 -11.81 -19.65
CA PRO A 82 -3.76 -13.24 -19.52
C PRO A 82 -2.29 -13.59 -19.79
N GLN A 83 -1.67 -12.95 -20.78
CA GLN A 83 -0.27 -13.19 -21.12
C GLN A 83 0.66 -12.64 -20.03
N LEU A 84 0.31 -11.48 -19.46
CA LEU A 84 1.08 -10.88 -18.37
C LEU A 84 1.00 -11.72 -17.10
N ILE A 85 -0.18 -12.25 -16.77
CA ILE A 85 -0.34 -13.22 -15.68
C ILE A 85 0.50 -14.47 -15.95
N ALA A 86 0.42 -15.05 -17.14
CA ALA A 86 1.20 -16.24 -17.49
C ALA A 86 2.72 -16.01 -17.42
N TYR A 87 3.18 -14.78 -17.68
CA TYR A 87 4.57 -14.40 -17.54
C TYR A 87 5.00 -14.22 -16.08
N LEU A 88 4.17 -13.60 -15.23
CA LEU A 88 4.53 -13.23 -13.85
C LEU A 88 4.28 -14.34 -12.83
N ASP A 89 3.14 -15.04 -12.94
CA ASP A 89 2.66 -15.99 -11.92
C ASP A 89 3.61 -17.16 -11.61
N PRO A 90 4.39 -17.72 -12.58
CA PRO A 90 5.37 -18.77 -12.31
C PRO A 90 6.53 -18.31 -11.41
N HIS A 91 6.73 -17.00 -11.25
CA HIS A 91 7.79 -16.41 -10.43
C HIS A 91 7.34 -16.05 -9.02
N TYR A 92 6.08 -16.29 -8.68
CA TYR A 92 5.49 -15.97 -7.39
C TYR A 92 5.09 -17.24 -6.63
N PRO A 93 5.56 -17.45 -5.38
CA PRO A 93 6.49 -16.60 -4.62
C PRO A 93 7.95 -16.71 -5.10
N ALA A 94 8.69 -15.60 -4.97
CA ALA A 94 10.10 -15.49 -5.36
C ALA A 94 11.08 -15.89 -4.23
N ASN A 95 10.59 -16.03 -3.00
CA ASN A 95 11.40 -16.18 -1.78
C ASN A 95 12.37 -15.00 -1.52
N ASP A 96 11.96 -13.82 -1.96
CA ASP A 96 12.62 -12.54 -1.75
C ASP A 96 11.53 -11.52 -1.40
N ASN A 97 11.62 -10.90 -0.22
CA ASN A 97 10.58 -10.03 0.31
C ASN A 97 10.24 -8.86 -0.63
N LEU A 98 11.22 -8.29 -1.33
CA LEU A 98 10.98 -7.16 -2.24
C LEU A 98 10.34 -7.61 -3.54
N LEU A 99 10.81 -8.72 -4.12
CA LEU A 99 10.21 -9.30 -5.31
C LEU A 99 8.78 -9.81 -5.03
N ASP A 100 8.58 -10.46 -3.88
CA ASP A 100 7.26 -10.95 -3.48
C ASP A 100 6.26 -9.82 -3.27
N ARG A 101 6.70 -8.66 -2.75
CA ARG A 101 5.84 -7.47 -2.66
C ARG A 101 5.37 -6.98 -4.03
N SER A 102 6.29 -6.81 -4.96
CA SER A 102 5.96 -6.33 -6.31
C SER A 102 5.10 -7.34 -7.07
N LEU A 103 5.41 -8.64 -6.98
CA LEU A 103 4.62 -9.69 -7.60
C LEU A 103 3.20 -9.77 -7.00
N ALA A 104 3.06 -9.63 -5.67
CA ALA A 104 1.77 -9.58 -5.01
C ALA A 104 0.90 -8.43 -5.54
N ILE A 105 1.46 -7.20 -5.60
CA ILE A 105 0.76 -6.02 -6.13
C ILE A 105 0.28 -6.30 -7.56
N LEU A 106 1.19 -6.74 -8.42
CA LEU A 106 0.90 -6.96 -9.83
C LEU A 106 -0.17 -8.04 -10.04
N LEU A 107 0.00 -9.22 -9.40
CA LEU A 107 -0.90 -10.36 -9.61
C LEU A 107 -2.28 -10.12 -8.97
N VAL A 108 -2.37 -9.44 -7.83
CA VAL A 108 -3.66 -9.05 -7.24
C VAL A 108 -4.35 -8.02 -8.14
N HIS A 109 -3.64 -6.99 -8.60
CA HIS A 109 -4.20 -6.00 -9.52
C HIS A 109 -4.68 -6.60 -10.85
N LEU A 110 -4.01 -7.64 -11.32
CA LEU A 110 -4.37 -8.35 -12.54
C LEU A 110 -5.49 -9.39 -12.33
N ASP A 111 -6.03 -9.55 -11.14
CA ASP A 111 -6.98 -10.62 -10.76
C ASP A 111 -6.45 -12.02 -11.09
N ALA A 112 -5.16 -12.27 -10.92
CA ALA A 112 -4.59 -13.57 -11.22
C ALA A 112 -5.23 -14.66 -10.35
N PRO A 113 -5.66 -15.81 -10.91
CA PRO A 113 -6.43 -16.81 -10.17
C PRO A 113 -5.73 -17.36 -8.92
N THR A 114 -4.40 -17.35 -8.91
CA THR A 114 -3.57 -17.85 -7.81
C THR A 114 -3.18 -16.76 -6.81
N ALA A 115 -3.41 -15.48 -7.14
CA ALA A 115 -2.89 -14.35 -6.36
C ALA A 115 -3.34 -14.39 -4.90
N VAL A 116 -4.63 -14.56 -4.65
CA VAL A 116 -5.18 -14.62 -3.28
C VAL A 116 -4.56 -15.77 -2.48
N SER A 117 -4.54 -16.98 -3.03
CA SER A 117 -4.04 -18.17 -2.32
C SER A 117 -2.55 -18.07 -2.01
N LYS A 118 -1.74 -17.62 -2.97
CA LYS A 118 -0.29 -17.45 -2.79
C LYS A 118 0.02 -16.34 -1.79
N THR A 119 -0.69 -15.19 -1.90
CA THR A 119 -0.47 -14.06 -0.99
C THR A 119 -0.94 -14.35 0.44
N LEU A 120 -2.02 -15.11 0.64
CA LEU A 120 -2.43 -15.59 1.96
C LEU A 120 -1.41 -16.52 2.58
N ALA A 121 -0.82 -17.42 1.79
CA ALA A 121 0.24 -18.28 2.27
C ALA A 121 1.47 -17.48 2.73
N LEU A 122 1.83 -16.44 1.98
CA LEU A 122 2.91 -15.51 2.37
C LEU A 122 2.54 -14.68 3.60
N LEU A 123 1.32 -14.19 3.70
CA LEU A 123 0.82 -13.48 4.89
C LEU A 123 0.99 -14.32 6.16
N LYS A 124 0.62 -15.60 6.10
CA LYS A 124 0.69 -16.53 7.22
C LYS A 124 2.12 -16.84 7.66
N ASN A 125 3.04 -16.93 6.71
CA ASN A 125 4.44 -17.31 6.93
C ASN A 125 5.41 -16.12 6.84
N ALA A 126 4.90 -14.88 6.83
CA ALA A 126 5.69 -13.68 6.69
C ALA A 126 6.76 -13.57 7.77
N LYS A 127 7.98 -13.24 7.34
CA LYS A 127 9.09 -12.93 8.22
C LYS A 127 9.67 -11.58 7.82
N ASP A 128 9.77 -10.69 8.80
CA ASP A 128 10.41 -9.40 8.59
C ASP A 128 11.93 -9.55 8.45
N ASP A 129 12.54 -8.60 7.77
CA ASP A 129 14.00 -8.49 7.74
C ASP A 129 14.49 -8.28 9.19
N PRO A 130 15.46 -9.08 9.67
CA PRO A 130 16.03 -8.89 11.00
C PRO A 130 16.61 -7.50 11.24
N ASN A 131 17.04 -6.81 10.18
CA ASN A 131 17.54 -5.45 10.27
C ASN A 131 16.41 -4.41 10.44
N TYR A 132 15.17 -4.75 10.10
CA TYR A 132 14.03 -3.85 10.28
C TYR A 132 13.83 -3.45 11.75
N GLN A 133 13.94 -4.41 12.67
CA GLN A 133 13.86 -4.13 14.12
C GLN A 133 15.08 -3.37 14.63
N LYS A 134 16.28 -3.62 14.06
CA LYS A 134 17.51 -2.94 14.45
C LYS A 134 17.44 -1.42 14.27
N THR A 135 16.81 -0.95 13.19
CA THR A 135 16.67 0.48 12.91
C THR A 135 15.86 1.20 14.00
N PHE A 136 14.90 0.51 14.64
CA PHE A 136 14.14 1.06 15.76
C PHE A 136 14.91 1.01 17.10
N THR A 137 15.81 0.04 17.28
CA THR A 137 16.58 -0.13 18.51
C THR A 137 17.86 0.73 18.54
N GLU A 138 18.42 1.08 17.39
CA GLU A 138 19.61 1.95 17.32
C GLU A 138 19.33 3.42 17.68
N SER A 139 18.06 3.82 17.72
CA SER A 139 17.63 5.11 18.30
C SER A 139 17.64 5.12 19.84
N SER A 140 18.27 4.15 20.46
CA SER A 140 18.12 3.83 21.89
C SER A 140 18.83 4.76 22.87
N ASP A 141 19.66 5.70 22.44
CA ASP A 141 20.27 6.71 23.34
C ASP A 141 19.23 7.60 24.05
N LEU A 142 18.04 7.76 23.45
CA LEU A 142 16.90 8.42 24.07
C LEU A 142 16.23 7.55 25.16
N ILE A 143 16.28 6.22 25.00
CA ILE A 143 15.68 5.25 25.91
C ILE A 143 16.44 5.24 27.26
N LEU A 144 17.76 5.38 27.21
CA LEU A 144 18.64 5.34 28.40
C LEU A 144 18.49 6.57 29.30
N ARG A 145 17.90 7.67 28.82
CA ARG A 145 17.76 8.92 29.57
C ARG A 145 16.55 8.98 30.49
N ASN A 146 15.53 8.15 30.26
CA ASN A 146 14.32 8.10 31.10
C ASN A 146 13.82 6.65 31.22
N PRO A 147 13.92 6.01 32.41
CA PRO A 147 13.50 4.60 32.60
C PRO A 147 12.03 4.33 32.29
N GLN A 148 11.14 5.29 32.60
CA GLN A 148 9.70 5.12 32.30
C GLN A 148 9.46 5.13 30.79
N TYR A 149 10.11 6.04 30.07
CA TYR A 149 10.06 6.10 28.61
C TYR A 149 10.67 4.85 27.97
N GLY A 150 11.71 4.28 28.59
CA GLY A 150 12.32 3.01 28.17
C GLY A 150 11.36 1.83 28.27
N LEU A 151 10.53 1.74 29.32
CA LEU A 151 9.50 0.70 29.45
C LEU A 151 8.40 0.84 28.41
N ASP A 152 7.95 2.06 28.13
CA ASP A 152 6.92 2.32 27.11
C ASP A 152 7.42 1.97 25.72
N ILE A 153 8.68 2.31 25.40
CA ILE A 153 9.30 1.91 24.13
C ILE A 153 9.52 0.39 24.06
N ALA A 154 9.96 -0.25 25.11
CA ALA A 154 10.13 -1.71 25.15
C ALA A 154 8.79 -2.42 24.92
N ASN A 155 7.70 -1.95 25.52
CA ASN A 155 6.36 -2.45 25.30
C ASN A 155 5.87 -2.19 23.85
N MET A 156 6.20 -1.05 23.29
CA MET A 156 5.89 -0.73 21.88
C MET A 156 6.68 -1.65 20.94
N LEU A 157 7.98 -1.84 21.20
CA LEU A 157 8.84 -2.72 20.39
C LEU A 157 8.44 -4.19 20.45
N ALA A 158 7.96 -4.65 21.62
CA ALA A 158 7.46 -6.03 21.79
C ALA A 158 6.20 -6.31 20.97
N ASN A 159 5.44 -5.27 20.58
CA ASN A 159 4.18 -5.38 19.87
C ASN A 159 4.20 -4.64 18.53
N VAL A 160 5.37 -4.43 17.94
CA VAL A 160 5.51 -3.78 16.62
C VAL A 160 4.76 -4.62 15.57
N PRO A 161 3.93 -3.98 14.73
CA PRO A 161 3.27 -4.67 13.63
C PRO A 161 4.28 -5.33 12.70
N PRO A 162 4.06 -6.58 12.29
CA PRO A 162 4.92 -7.24 11.33
C PRO A 162 4.79 -6.54 9.97
N ALA A 163 5.86 -5.93 9.49
CA ALA A 163 5.84 -5.10 8.28
C ALA A 163 5.47 -5.90 7.04
N GLN A 164 6.04 -7.10 6.89
CA GLN A 164 5.81 -7.95 5.73
C GLN A 164 4.38 -8.51 5.71
N ALA A 165 3.87 -8.99 6.86
CA ALA A 165 2.51 -9.47 6.96
C ALA A 165 1.49 -8.34 6.73
N THR A 166 1.70 -7.18 7.34
CA THR A 166 0.85 -5.99 7.15
C THR A 166 0.80 -5.57 5.69
N PHE A 167 1.92 -5.64 4.98
CA PHE A 167 1.99 -5.36 3.55
C PHE A 167 1.09 -6.31 2.74
N TYR A 168 1.21 -7.63 2.96
CA TYR A 168 0.37 -8.60 2.25
C TYR A 168 -1.10 -8.45 2.58
N ALA A 169 -1.44 -8.18 3.85
CA ALA A 169 -2.82 -7.91 4.24
C ALA A 169 -3.39 -6.69 3.52
N THR A 170 -2.58 -5.62 3.37
CA THR A 170 -2.99 -4.42 2.65
C THR A 170 -3.21 -4.69 1.16
N VAL A 171 -2.31 -5.44 0.52
CA VAL A 171 -2.44 -5.82 -0.89
C VAL A 171 -3.70 -6.69 -1.11
N LEU A 172 -3.93 -7.67 -0.24
CA LEU A 172 -5.11 -8.53 -0.29
C LEU A 172 -6.42 -7.76 -0.12
N GLY A 173 -6.40 -6.64 0.62
CA GLY A 173 -7.55 -5.75 0.71
C GLY A 173 -8.06 -5.26 -0.65
N GLY A 174 -7.18 -5.13 -1.63
CA GLY A 174 -7.51 -4.73 -3.01
C GLY A 174 -7.88 -5.88 -3.95
N ALA A 175 -7.96 -7.13 -3.47
CA ALA A 175 -8.32 -8.27 -4.31
C ALA A 175 -9.85 -8.39 -4.45
N ASP A 176 -10.37 -8.10 -5.64
CA ASP A 176 -11.80 -8.20 -5.92
C ASP A 176 -12.25 -9.63 -6.20
N LYS A 177 -11.36 -10.47 -6.76
CA LYS A 177 -11.65 -11.83 -7.23
C LYS A 177 -10.71 -12.87 -6.63
N GLY A 178 -11.01 -14.14 -6.87
CA GLY A 178 -10.15 -15.26 -6.48
C GLY A 178 -10.29 -15.72 -5.03
N TRP A 179 -11.25 -15.21 -4.29
CA TRP A 179 -11.54 -15.60 -2.92
C TRP A 179 -12.42 -16.84 -2.81
N THR A 180 -12.03 -17.77 -1.96
CA THR A 180 -12.94 -18.76 -1.39
C THR A 180 -13.47 -18.29 -0.03
N ALA A 181 -14.59 -18.87 0.44
CA ALA A 181 -15.14 -18.55 1.76
C ALA A 181 -14.12 -18.83 2.89
N ALA A 182 -13.35 -19.92 2.80
CA ALA A 182 -12.31 -20.24 3.77
C ALA A 182 -11.18 -19.19 3.80
N GLN A 183 -10.75 -18.73 2.65
CA GLN A 183 -9.72 -17.69 2.55
C GLN A 183 -10.20 -16.35 3.09
N ARG A 184 -11.47 -15.99 2.90
CA ARG A 184 -12.05 -14.80 3.51
C ARG A 184 -12.08 -14.90 5.04
N VAL A 185 -12.46 -16.07 5.60
CA VAL A 185 -12.40 -16.30 7.04
C VAL A 185 -10.97 -16.15 7.58
N GLU A 186 -9.98 -16.71 6.88
CA GLU A 186 -8.57 -16.62 7.26
C GLU A 186 -8.09 -15.15 7.23
N TYR A 187 -8.37 -14.42 6.17
CA TYR A 187 -7.97 -13.03 5.99
C TYR A 187 -8.60 -12.09 7.02
N PHE A 188 -9.92 -12.13 7.18
CA PHE A 188 -10.63 -11.26 8.12
C PHE A 188 -10.30 -11.60 9.58
N GLY A 189 -10.07 -12.90 9.88
CA GLY A 189 -9.58 -13.33 11.18
C GLY A 189 -8.17 -12.79 11.47
N TRP A 190 -7.29 -12.76 10.47
CA TRP A 190 -5.97 -12.15 10.60
C TRP A 190 -6.07 -10.64 10.88
N ILE A 191 -6.94 -9.90 10.17
CA ILE A 191 -7.18 -8.47 10.42
C ILE A 191 -7.58 -8.22 11.88
N LYS A 192 -8.56 -8.98 12.40
CA LYS A 192 -8.99 -8.87 13.81
C LYS A 192 -7.84 -9.10 14.78
N ASN A 193 -7.06 -10.15 14.56
CA ASN A 193 -5.91 -10.45 15.39
C ASN A 193 -4.86 -9.34 15.34
N ALA A 194 -4.60 -8.79 14.16
CA ALA A 194 -3.64 -7.70 13.99
C ALA A 194 -4.07 -6.40 14.69
N LEU A 195 -5.39 -6.10 14.72
CA LEU A 195 -5.94 -4.95 15.44
C LEU A 195 -5.80 -5.08 16.97
N THR A 196 -5.75 -6.30 17.50
CA THR A 196 -5.69 -6.54 18.95
C THR A 196 -4.27 -6.83 19.45
N ALA A 197 -3.47 -7.52 18.66
CA ALA A 197 -2.13 -8.01 19.07
C ALA A 197 -1.03 -6.97 18.89
N TYR A 198 -1.15 -6.06 17.90
CA TYR A 198 -0.08 -5.13 17.57
C TYR A 198 -0.41 -3.68 17.96
N LYS A 199 0.64 -2.95 18.35
CA LYS A 199 0.54 -1.53 18.73
C LYS A 199 1.36 -0.67 17.76
N GLY A 200 0.72 -0.26 16.67
CA GLY A 200 1.34 0.58 15.63
C GLY A 200 0.85 2.02 15.61
N GLY A 201 0.14 2.46 16.66
CA GLY A 201 -0.48 3.77 16.70
C GLY A 201 -1.71 3.89 15.76
N ARG A 202 -2.31 5.09 15.71
CA ARG A 202 -3.54 5.34 14.94
C ARG A 202 -3.38 5.09 13.44
N SER A 203 -2.23 5.44 12.87
CA SER A 203 -1.96 5.23 11.45
C SER A 203 -2.03 3.75 11.07
N TYR A 204 -1.48 2.87 11.91
CA TYR A 204 -1.52 1.43 11.66
C TYR A 204 -2.94 0.89 11.65
N VAL A 205 -3.74 1.24 12.66
CA VAL A 205 -5.16 0.85 12.74
C VAL A 205 -5.93 1.37 11.53
N GLY A 206 -5.71 2.62 11.14
CA GLY A 206 -6.33 3.23 9.96
C GLY A 206 -5.98 2.52 8.65
N PHE A 207 -4.74 2.08 8.48
CA PHE A 207 -4.33 1.28 7.30
C PHE A 207 -5.00 -0.09 7.27
N LEU A 208 -5.08 -0.77 8.41
CA LEU A 208 -5.76 -2.06 8.50
C LEU A 208 -7.26 -1.94 8.25
N ASP A 209 -7.91 -0.93 8.83
CA ASP A 209 -9.34 -0.69 8.60
C ASP A 209 -9.65 -0.35 7.15
N ARG A 210 -8.79 0.43 6.50
CA ARG A 210 -8.92 0.69 5.07
C ARG A 210 -8.81 -0.60 4.24
N ALA A 211 -7.80 -1.44 4.50
CA ALA A 211 -7.65 -2.73 3.82
C ALA A 211 -8.86 -3.63 4.07
N ARG A 212 -9.37 -3.67 5.30
CA ARG A 212 -10.58 -4.38 5.70
C ARG A 212 -11.81 -3.91 4.90
N LYS A 213 -12.06 -2.60 4.87
CA LYS A 213 -13.18 -1.99 4.15
C LYS A 213 -13.11 -2.26 2.64
N MET A 214 -11.93 -2.19 2.05
CA MET A 214 -11.73 -2.54 0.64
C MET A 214 -12.08 -4.01 0.37
N ALA A 215 -11.61 -4.94 1.20
CA ALA A 215 -11.94 -6.36 1.07
C ALA A 215 -13.43 -6.64 1.29
N LEU A 216 -14.08 -5.94 2.25
CA LEU A 216 -15.51 -6.05 2.49
C LEU A 216 -16.35 -5.57 1.31
N ALA A 217 -15.87 -4.57 0.55
CA ALA A 217 -16.56 -4.07 -0.64
C ALA A 217 -16.70 -5.15 -1.74
N SER A 218 -15.82 -6.16 -1.74
CA SER A 218 -15.88 -7.32 -2.66
C SER A 218 -16.69 -8.51 -2.12
N VAL A 219 -17.32 -8.36 -0.95
CA VAL A 219 -18.15 -9.40 -0.31
C VAL A 219 -19.62 -9.21 -0.71
N ASP A 220 -20.32 -10.31 -0.95
CA ASP A 220 -21.75 -10.27 -1.18
C ASP A 220 -22.50 -9.69 0.03
N LYS A 221 -23.55 -8.91 -0.23
CA LYS A 221 -24.34 -8.23 0.82
C LYS A 221 -24.86 -9.18 1.90
N VAL A 222 -25.17 -10.43 1.54
CA VAL A 222 -25.67 -11.45 2.48
C VAL A 222 -24.59 -11.86 3.50
N ASP A 223 -23.34 -11.88 3.10
CA ASP A 223 -22.22 -12.28 3.95
C ASP A 223 -21.50 -11.10 4.61
N PHE A 224 -21.87 -9.86 4.26
CA PHE A 224 -21.17 -8.65 4.72
C PHE A 224 -21.09 -8.58 6.24
N GLU A 225 -22.21 -8.69 6.94
CA GLU A 225 -22.26 -8.57 8.40
C GLU A 225 -21.37 -9.62 9.11
N LYS A 226 -21.40 -10.85 8.60
CA LYS A 226 -20.54 -11.94 9.09
C LYS A 226 -19.06 -11.61 9.00
N TYR A 227 -18.61 -11.11 7.88
CA TYR A 227 -17.18 -10.79 7.69
C TYR A 227 -16.78 -9.47 8.33
N ASP A 228 -17.70 -8.51 8.46
CA ASP A 228 -17.49 -7.29 9.22
C ASP A 228 -17.25 -7.60 10.70
N GLU A 229 -18.10 -8.42 11.32
CA GLU A 229 -17.93 -8.85 12.71
C GLU A 229 -16.64 -9.68 12.89
N LEU A 230 -16.38 -10.63 11.97
CA LEU A 230 -15.18 -11.46 11.99
C LEU A 230 -13.89 -10.63 11.91
N SER A 231 -13.90 -9.54 11.18
CA SER A 231 -12.75 -8.65 11.00
C SER A 231 -12.59 -7.58 12.10
N GLY A 232 -13.47 -7.57 13.11
CA GLY A 232 -13.37 -6.65 14.23
C GLY A 232 -14.04 -5.31 14.01
N GLY A 233 -15.10 -5.22 13.18
CA GLY A 233 -15.89 -4.00 12.97
C GLY A 233 -16.34 -3.35 14.27
N LYS A 234 -16.87 -4.13 15.22
CA LYS A 234 -17.27 -3.64 16.55
C LYS A 234 -16.10 -3.07 17.36
N LEU A 235 -14.91 -3.68 17.29
CA LEU A 235 -13.73 -3.18 18.00
C LEU A 235 -13.29 -1.79 17.49
N LEU A 236 -13.44 -1.55 16.21
CA LEU A 236 -13.08 -0.28 15.58
C LEU A 236 -14.09 0.81 15.97
N THR A 237 -15.38 0.49 16.02
CA THR A 237 -16.44 1.40 16.45
C THR A 237 -16.29 1.77 17.93
N GLU A 238 -16.05 0.78 18.80
CA GLU A 238 -15.87 1.00 20.24
C GLU A 238 -14.57 1.71 20.60
N SER A 239 -13.51 1.58 19.77
CA SER A 239 -12.20 2.18 20.03
C SER A 239 -12.12 3.69 19.79
N GLY A 240 -13.24 4.33 19.40
CA GLY A 240 -13.30 5.78 19.16
C GLY A 240 -12.66 6.22 17.84
N ASN A 241 -12.35 5.32 16.93
CA ASN A 241 -11.95 5.68 15.56
C ASN A 241 -13.10 6.36 14.79
N ASP A 242 -14.35 6.09 15.16
CA ASP A 242 -15.53 6.80 14.65
C ASP A 242 -15.57 8.27 15.08
N ILE A 243 -14.80 8.68 16.10
CA ILE A 243 -14.68 10.09 16.50
C ILE A 243 -14.10 10.92 15.33
N ILE A 244 -13.29 10.32 14.47
CA ILE A 244 -12.72 11.02 13.30
C ILE A 244 -13.80 11.19 12.22
N ASP A 245 -14.61 10.17 11.96
CA ASP A 245 -15.68 10.23 10.97
C ASP A 245 -16.90 11.03 11.48
N SER A 246 -17.12 11.09 12.79
CA SER A 246 -18.16 11.87 13.46
C SER A 246 -17.69 13.26 13.93
N SER A 247 -16.41 13.59 13.77
CA SER A 247 -15.87 14.89 14.16
C SER A 247 -16.51 16.01 13.33
N VAL A 248 -16.85 17.09 14.00
CA VAL A 248 -17.31 18.32 13.34
C VAL A 248 -16.22 18.77 12.37
N GLN A 249 -16.50 18.72 11.07
CA GLN A 249 -15.56 19.16 10.05
C GLN A 249 -15.53 20.70 10.04
N PRO A 250 -14.36 21.32 9.79
CA PRO A 250 -14.29 22.76 9.61
C PRO A 250 -15.18 23.21 8.45
N GLU A 251 -16.05 24.17 8.71
CA GLU A 251 -16.90 24.77 7.69
C GLU A 251 -16.13 25.79 6.84
N GLY A 252 -16.37 25.77 5.55
CA GLY A 252 -15.85 26.75 4.59
C GLY A 252 -14.52 26.39 3.94
N PRO A 253 -14.12 27.17 2.94
CA PRO A 253 -12.86 26.98 2.27
C PRO A 253 -11.71 27.31 3.21
N GLY A 254 -10.76 26.38 3.36
CA GLY A 254 -9.53 26.65 4.07
C GLY A 254 -8.75 27.80 3.41
N ARG A 255 -8.05 28.61 4.21
CA ARG A 255 -7.14 29.65 3.71
C ARG A 255 -5.74 29.51 4.32
N ARG A 256 -4.75 30.03 3.65
CA ARG A 256 -3.43 30.22 4.26
C ARG A 256 -3.48 31.46 5.14
N TRP A 257 -3.13 31.27 6.40
CA TRP A 257 -2.94 32.34 7.35
C TRP A 257 -1.50 32.85 7.32
N THR A 258 -1.30 34.15 7.38
CA THR A 258 0.02 34.70 7.66
C THR A 258 0.24 34.79 9.18
N LEU A 259 1.48 34.95 9.61
CA LEU A 259 1.79 35.05 11.04
C LEU A 259 1.16 36.32 11.63
N GLU A 260 1.18 37.42 10.90
CA GLU A 260 0.61 38.71 11.29
C GLU A 260 -0.90 38.66 11.48
N GLU A 261 -1.61 37.84 10.69
CA GLU A 261 -3.05 37.62 10.83
C GLU A 261 -3.38 36.69 12.00
N ALA A 262 -2.55 35.67 12.24
CA ALA A 262 -2.80 34.66 13.25
C ALA A 262 -2.43 35.14 14.68
N GLU A 263 -1.34 35.90 14.83
CA GLU A 263 -0.78 36.32 16.13
C GLU A 263 -1.81 37.07 17.01
N PRO A 264 -2.56 38.08 16.53
CA PRO A 264 -3.56 38.76 17.35
C PRO A 264 -4.70 37.83 17.77
N LEU A 265 -5.04 36.85 16.93
CA LEU A 265 -6.08 35.89 17.25
C LEU A 265 -5.64 34.87 18.30
N VAL A 266 -4.38 34.45 18.29
CA VAL A 266 -3.84 33.53 19.28
C VAL A 266 -3.60 34.21 20.63
N ALA A 267 -3.21 35.47 20.65
CA ALA A 267 -2.96 36.25 21.85
C ALA A 267 -4.24 36.52 22.66
N ASN A 268 -5.42 36.63 22.02
CA ASN A 268 -6.68 36.88 22.68
C ASN A 268 -7.48 35.59 22.92
N LEU A 269 -7.46 35.07 24.14
CA LEU A 269 -8.18 33.86 24.54
C LEU A 269 -9.54 34.14 25.19
N VAL A 270 -9.92 35.39 25.38
CA VAL A 270 -11.21 35.76 26.04
C VAL A 270 -12.39 35.43 25.13
N GLY A 271 -13.40 34.79 25.70
CA GLY A 271 -14.65 34.45 24.99
C GLY A 271 -14.53 33.29 24.00
N ARG A 272 -13.46 32.50 24.06
CA ARG A 272 -13.30 31.33 23.22
C ARG A 272 -14.14 30.15 23.67
N ASP A 273 -14.77 29.49 22.71
CA ASP A 273 -15.45 28.21 22.92
C ASP A 273 -14.42 27.07 22.92
N LEU A 274 -14.02 26.66 24.13
CA LEU A 274 -13.03 25.57 24.30
C LEU A 274 -13.57 24.20 23.89
N VAL A 275 -14.90 23.99 23.93
CA VAL A 275 -15.52 22.74 23.48
C VAL A 275 -15.41 22.62 21.97
N LYS A 276 -15.77 23.71 21.25
CA LYS A 276 -15.58 23.79 19.81
C LYS A 276 -14.10 23.70 19.41
N GLY A 277 -13.22 24.34 20.16
CA GLY A 277 -11.78 24.28 19.97
C GLY A 277 -11.24 22.85 20.09
N LYS A 278 -11.66 22.11 21.11
CA LYS A 278 -11.32 20.69 21.28
C LYS A 278 -11.81 19.81 20.12
N ALA A 279 -13.04 20.04 19.67
CA ALA A 279 -13.61 19.33 18.52
C ALA A 279 -12.82 19.60 17.25
N MET A 280 -12.44 20.87 16.98
CA MET A 280 -11.62 21.23 15.83
C MET A 280 -10.21 20.65 15.92
N TYR A 281 -9.59 20.64 17.11
CA TYR A 281 -8.29 20.02 17.34
C TYR A 281 -8.32 18.50 17.01
N ALA A 282 -9.37 17.81 17.47
CA ALA A 282 -9.58 16.41 17.14
C ALA A 282 -9.82 16.18 15.63
N ALA A 283 -10.58 17.06 14.97
CA ALA A 283 -10.87 17.00 13.54
C ALA A 283 -9.61 17.17 12.67
N THR A 284 -8.61 17.93 13.14
CA THR A 284 -7.34 18.13 12.41
C THR A 284 -6.31 17.03 12.65
N LEU A 285 -6.67 15.96 13.38
CA LEU A 285 -5.78 14.83 13.71
C LEU A 285 -4.49 15.23 14.48
N CYS A 286 -4.51 16.35 15.17
CA CYS A 286 -3.41 16.85 16.00
C CYS A 286 -3.38 16.21 17.40
N GLN A 287 -3.63 14.90 17.52
CA GLN A 287 -3.63 14.18 18.80
C GLN A 287 -2.40 13.32 18.96
#